data_96423f7f3114405264173cc79b47b06a
#
_entry.id   96423f7f3114405264173cc79b47b06a
#
_cell.length_a   1.000
_cell.length_b   1.000
_cell.length_c   1.000
_cell.angle_alpha   90.00
_cell.angle_beta   90.00
_cell.angle_gamma   90.00
#
_symmetry.space_group_name_H-M   'P 1'
#
loop_
_entity.id
_entity.type
_entity.pdbx_description
1 polymer ?
#
loop_
_entity_poly.entity_id
_entity_poly.type
_entity_poly.pdbx_seq_one_letter_code
_entity_poly.pdbx_strand_id
1 'polypeptide(L)'
;RVTTARYYTPSGRLIQKPYEGSKYTNRITTDIEGDNLDHKNDSKDSSKPEFKTPGGRTVYGGGGITPDYVIKLDTLTNYSVQLRRLNLFYIYTERYMSNNKKNIESTYKSPSDFRDGFVVDESMLSELKDMASEKGVSFNEDEYMKDLDFIKTSIKFQIARDLWGNTGSYMVWVNNDEQFLKAVTLF
;
A
#
# COMPACT_ATOMS: atom_id res chain seq x y z
N ARG A 1 25.28 -4.75 -9.30
CA ARG A 1 25.23 -3.27 -9.14
C ARG A 1 26.14 -2.87 -8.00
N VAL A 2 26.91 -1.79 -8.18
CA VAL A 2 27.81 -1.24 -7.15
C VAL A 2 27.38 0.20 -6.88
N THR A 3 27.21 0.55 -5.60
CA THR A 3 26.91 1.93 -5.20
C THR A 3 28.19 2.75 -5.27
N THR A 4 28.21 3.79 -6.09
CA THR A 4 29.41 4.62 -6.35
C THR A 4 29.31 6.01 -5.72
N ALA A 5 28.15 6.40 -5.17
CA ALA A 5 27.94 7.73 -4.60
C ALA A 5 27.04 7.66 -3.36
N ARG A 6 27.19 8.66 -2.48
CA ARG A 6 26.33 8.89 -1.33
C ARG A 6 25.51 10.14 -1.55
N TYR A 7 24.24 10.10 -1.19
CA TYR A 7 23.33 11.24 -1.31
C TYR A 7 23.10 11.87 0.05
N TYR A 8 23.12 13.19 0.07
CA TYR A 8 22.90 13.99 1.28
C TYR A 8 21.69 14.91 1.07
N THR A 9 20.95 15.16 2.14
CA THR A 9 19.91 16.20 2.14
C THR A 9 20.55 17.60 2.10
N PRO A 10 19.79 18.67 1.78
CA PRO A 10 20.32 20.03 1.88
C PRO A 10 20.85 20.41 3.28
N SER A 11 20.40 19.74 4.33
CA SER A 11 20.94 19.90 5.70
C SER A 11 22.25 19.16 5.93
N GLY A 12 22.80 18.43 4.95
CA GLY A 12 24.02 17.63 5.06
C GLY A 12 23.85 16.23 5.63
N ARG A 13 22.61 15.79 5.93
CA ARG A 13 22.32 14.47 6.47
C ARG A 13 22.40 13.39 5.39
N LEU A 14 23.16 12.31 5.64
CA LEU A 14 23.22 11.14 4.76
C LEU A 14 21.89 10.39 4.80
N ILE A 15 21.26 10.19 3.63
CA ILE A 15 19.97 9.49 3.51
C ILE A 15 20.10 7.97 3.57
N GLN A 16 21.30 7.44 3.42
CA GLN A 16 21.55 6.01 3.32
C GLN A 16 21.98 5.44 4.67
N LYS A 17 21.40 4.31 5.06
CA LYS A 17 21.90 3.54 6.21
C LYS A 17 23.24 2.88 5.87
N PRO A 18 24.19 2.74 6.83
CA PRO A 18 25.43 2.02 6.59
C PRO A 18 25.16 0.56 6.21
N TYR A 19 25.85 0.07 5.20
CA TYR A 19 25.84 -1.33 4.81
C TYR A 19 26.99 -2.05 5.51
N GLU A 20 26.68 -2.91 6.45
CA GLU A 20 27.66 -3.77 7.12
C GLU A 20 27.33 -5.24 6.82
N GLY A 21 27.96 -5.81 5.79
CA GLY A 21 28.00 -7.24 5.50
C GLY A 21 26.64 -7.97 5.52
N SER A 22 26.57 -9.11 6.20
CA SER A 22 25.39 -10.00 6.26
C SER A 22 24.14 -9.40 6.94
N LYS A 23 24.27 -8.28 7.62
CA LYS A 23 23.15 -7.56 8.25
C LYS A 23 22.21 -6.91 7.23
N TYR A 24 22.61 -6.82 5.95
CA TYR A 24 21.76 -6.25 4.90
C TYR A 24 20.54 -7.11 4.59
N THR A 25 20.71 -8.42 4.48
CA THR A 25 19.63 -9.37 4.17
C THR A 25 18.61 -9.46 5.31
N ASN A 26 19.10 -9.43 6.56
CA ASN A 26 18.21 -9.48 7.72
C ASN A 26 17.42 -8.18 7.91
N ARG A 27 17.94 -7.02 7.45
CA ARG A 27 17.22 -5.74 7.52
C ARG A 27 16.09 -5.64 6.51
N ILE A 28 16.24 -6.22 5.32
CA ILE A 28 15.15 -6.22 4.32
C ILE A 28 13.97 -7.04 4.84
N THR A 29 14.22 -8.16 5.50
CA THR A 29 13.16 -9.00 6.09
C THR A 29 12.49 -8.33 7.28
N THR A 30 13.25 -7.72 8.18
CA THR A 30 12.68 -7.03 9.36
C THR A 30 11.96 -5.74 9.00
N ASP A 31 12.43 -4.99 8.00
CA ASP A 31 11.73 -3.79 7.51
C ASP A 31 10.42 -4.15 6.76
N ILE A 32 10.33 -5.34 6.16
CA ILE A 32 9.10 -5.86 5.51
C ILE A 32 8.12 -6.41 6.54
N GLU A 33 8.60 -7.01 7.62
CA GLU A 33 7.77 -7.58 8.69
C GLU A 33 7.24 -6.54 9.69
N GLY A 34 7.56 -5.26 9.49
CA GLY A 34 6.98 -4.14 10.25
C GLY A 34 7.44 -4.01 11.71
N ASP A 35 8.36 -4.86 12.16
CA ASP A 35 8.76 -4.96 13.56
C ASP A 35 9.70 -3.83 14.02
N ASN A 36 10.24 -3.03 13.10
CA ASN A 36 11.18 -1.95 13.42
C ASN A 36 10.64 -0.52 13.13
N LEU A 37 9.34 -0.37 12.89
CA LEU A 37 8.73 0.95 12.72
C LEU A 37 8.44 1.67 14.05
N ASP A 38 8.66 1.01 15.18
CA ASP A 38 8.60 1.66 16.51
C ASP A 38 9.87 2.50 16.80
N HIS A 39 10.15 3.44 15.90
CA HIS A 39 11.20 4.46 16.09
C HIS A 39 10.83 5.51 17.14
N LYS A 40 10.05 5.16 18.14
CA LYS A 40 9.75 6.05 19.28
C LYS A 40 10.98 6.59 20.02
N ASN A 41 12.14 5.97 19.80
CA ASN A 41 13.40 6.34 20.47
C ASN A 41 14.44 7.03 19.56
N ASP A 42 14.22 7.10 18.24
CA ASP A 42 15.22 7.70 17.33
C ASP A 42 15.28 9.24 17.38
N SER A 43 14.26 9.88 17.94
CA SER A 43 14.18 11.34 17.98
C SER A 43 15.04 12.01 19.07
N LYS A 44 15.65 11.22 19.98
CA LYS A 44 16.45 11.75 21.09
C LYS A 44 17.74 10.98 21.40
N ASP A 45 18.23 10.20 20.43
CA ASP A 45 19.52 9.56 20.61
C ASP A 45 20.62 10.61 20.48
N SER A 46 21.09 11.11 21.61
CA SER A 46 22.15 12.12 21.71
C SER A 46 23.51 11.65 21.19
N SER A 47 23.62 10.39 20.78
CA SER A 47 24.83 9.86 20.12
C SER A 47 24.84 10.12 18.61
N LYS A 48 23.70 10.53 18.01
CA LYS A 48 23.58 10.78 16.58
C LYS A 48 23.95 12.21 16.22
N PRO A 49 24.65 12.45 15.08
CA PRO A 49 25.00 13.80 14.65
C PRO A 49 23.72 14.62 14.35
N GLU A 50 23.67 15.84 14.89
CA GLU A 50 22.61 16.80 14.67
C GLU A 50 22.85 17.61 13.39
N PHE A 51 21.76 17.85 12.65
CA PHE A 51 21.73 18.73 11.49
C PHE A 51 20.56 19.69 11.59
N LYS A 52 20.65 20.84 10.92
CA LYS A 52 19.55 21.81 10.85
C LYS A 52 19.00 21.89 9.42
N THR A 53 17.69 21.81 9.29
CA THR A 53 17.03 22.06 8.01
C THR A 53 17.13 23.56 7.65
N PRO A 54 16.91 23.95 6.37
CA PRO A 54 16.85 25.36 6.00
C PRO A 54 15.83 26.18 6.81
N GLY A 55 14.74 25.54 7.28
CA GLY A 55 13.75 26.14 8.17
C GLY A 55 14.11 26.12 9.66
N GLY A 56 15.36 25.78 10.03
CA GLY A 56 15.87 25.81 11.39
C GLY A 56 15.49 24.61 12.28
N ARG A 57 14.74 23.62 11.77
CA ARG A 57 14.37 22.42 12.53
C ARG A 57 15.59 21.52 12.73
N THR A 58 15.82 21.05 13.95
CA THR A 58 16.84 20.06 14.25
C THR A 58 16.37 18.68 13.75
N VAL A 59 17.27 17.96 13.05
CA VAL A 59 17.08 16.59 12.57
C VAL A 59 18.34 15.78 12.85
N TYR A 60 18.18 14.47 13.04
CA TYR A 60 19.28 13.59 13.40
C TYR A 60 19.72 12.74 12.21
N GLY A 61 21.02 12.47 12.12
CA GLY A 61 21.66 11.63 11.13
C GLY A 61 22.00 10.24 11.65
N GLY A 62 22.83 9.50 10.88
CA GLY A 62 23.41 8.22 11.33
C GLY A 62 22.60 6.97 10.97
N GLY A 63 21.60 7.06 10.12
CA GLY A 63 20.87 5.84 9.76
C GLY A 63 19.67 6.00 8.83
N GLY A 64 19.75 6.90 7.87
CA GLY A 64 18.64 7.17 6.96
C GLY A 64 17.80 8.36 7.41
N ILE A 65 16.54 8.40 6.94
CA ILE A 65 15.58 9.45 7.30
C ILE A 65 14.47 8.80 8.14
N THR A 66 14.34 9.25 9.39
CA THR A 66 13.24 8.83 10.25
C THR A 66 12.02 9.69 9.93
N PRO A 67 10.84 9.10 9.66
CA PRO A 67 9.61 9.84 9.41
C PRO A 67 9.12 10.53 10.70
N ASP A 68 8.48 11.69 10.56
CA ASP A 68 7.85 12.39 11.68
C ASP A 68 6.55 11.71 12.13
N TYR A 69 5.86 11.05 11.19
CA TYR A 69 4.62 10.30 11.43
C TYR A 69 4.78 8.87 10.92
N VAL A 70 4.60 7.92 11.81
CA VAL A 70 4.61 6.49 11.48
C VAL A 70 3.18 6.00 11.40
N ILE A 71 2.78 5.55 10.21
CA ILE A 71 1.49 4.92 9.99
C ILE A 71 1.74 3.42 9.85
N LYS A 72 1.21 2.64 10.78
CA LYS A 72 1.32 1.17 10.72
C LYS A 72 0.46 0.68 9.58
N LEU A 73 1.02 -0.20 8.75
CA LEU A 73 0.23 -0.90 7.74
C LEU A 73 -0.59 -1.99 8.41
N ASP A 74 -1.87 -2.04 8.09
CA ASP A 74 -2.70 -3.17 8.48
C ASP A 74 -2.20 -4.45 7.80
N THR A 75 -2.05 -5.50 8.60
CA THR A 75 -1.69 -6.82 8.09
C THR A 75 -2.94 -7.50 7.54
N LEU A 76 -2.87 -7.89 6.28
CA LEU A 76 -3.93 -8.66 5.65
C LEU A 76 -4.06 -10.05 6.31
N THR A 77 -5.28 -10.53 6.38
CA THR A 77 -5.59 -11.88 6.83
C THR A 77 -5.08 -12.94 5.85
N ASN A 78 -5.01 -14.18 6.30
CA ASN A 78 -4.58 -15.28 5.43
C ASN A 78 -5.54 -15.45 4.24
N TYR A 79 -6.83 -15.23 4.41
CA TYR A 79 -7.80 -15.28 3.31
C TYR A 79 -7.43 -14.29 2.19
N SER A 80 -7.25 -13.04 2.49
CA SER A 80 -6.89 -11.99 1.51
C SER A 80 -5.49 -12.21 0.90
N VAL A 81 -4.54 -12.71 1.68
CA VAL A 81 -3.22 -13.10 1.17
C VAL A 81 -3.34 -14.20 0.13
N GLN A 82 -4.20 -15.20 0.34
CA GLN A 82 -4.44 -16.27 -0.63
C GLN A 82 -5.13 -15.75 -1.91
N LEU A 83 -6.14 -14.88 -1.80
CA LEU A 83 -6.77 -14.24 -2.96
C LEU A 83 -5.73 -13.51 -3.83
N ARG A 84 -4.81 -12.78 -3.20
CA ARG A 84 -3.72 -12.09 -3.91
C ARG A 84 -2.73 -13.08 -4.54
N ARG A 85 -2.28 -14.08 -3.79
CA ARG A 85 -1.30 -15.09 -4.25
C ARG A 85 -1.79 -15.84 -5.48
N LEU A 86 -3.08 -16.17 -5.53
CA LEU A 86 -3.71 -16.85 -6.66
C LEU A 86 -4.19 -15.86 -7.75
N ASN A 87 -3.92 -14.56 -7.59
CA ASN A 87 -4.31 -13.51 -8.52
C ASN A 87 -5.83 -13.44 -8.79
N LEU A 88 -6.66 -13.82 -7.80
CA LEU A 88 -8.10 -13.98 -7.98
C LEU A 88 -8.83 -12.66 -8.24
N PHE A 89 -8.35 -11.56 -7.70
CA PHE A 89 -8.93 -10.24 -8.01
C PHE A 89 -8.86 -9.91 -9.51
N TYR A 90 -7.72 -10.18 -10.14
CA TYR A 90 -7.54 -9.97 -11.57
C TYR A 90 -8.42 -10.95 -12.38
N ILE A 91 -8.35 -12.26 -12.07
CA ILE A 91 -9.10 -13.29 -12.80
C ILE A 91 -10.61 -13.04 -12.72
N TYR A 92 -11.11 -12.69 -11.53
CA TYR A 92 -12.50 -12.33 -11.32
C TYR A 92 -12.89 -11.11 -12.15
N THR A 93 -12.08 -10.06 -12.07
CA THR A 93 -12.37 -8.79 -12.77
C THR A 93 -12.38 -8.97 -14.29
N GLU A 94 -11.46 -9.71 -14.86
CA GLU A 94 -11.46 -10.06 -16.28
C GLU A 94 -12.78 -10.73 -16.69
N ARG A 95 -13.24 -11.72 -15.93
CA ARG A 95 -14.51 -12.40 -16.14
C ARG A 95 -15.71 -11.44 -16.02
N TYR A 96 -15.74 -10.62 -14.98
CA TYR A 96 -16.79 -9.63 -14.76
C TYR A 96 -16.85 -8.60 -15.88
N MET A 97 -15.71 -8.05 -16.27
CA MET A 97 -15.60 -7.02 -17.32
C MET A 97 -15.96 -7.55 -18.71
N SER A 98 -15.77 -8.82 -19.00
CA SER A 98 -16.17 -9.40 -20.29
C SER A 98 -17.66 -9.18 -20.61
N ASN A 99 -18.51 -9.16 -19.57
CA ASN A 99 -19.95 -8.98 -19.70
C ASN A 99 -20.45 -7.55 -19.39
N ASN A 100 -19.70 -6.81 -18.56
CA ASN A 100 -20.18 -5.55 -17.98
C ASN A 100 -19.46 -4.30 -18.50
N LYS A 101 -18.36 -4.43 -19.24
CA LYS A 101 -17.51 -3.31 -19.66
C LYS A 101 -18.28 -2.19 -20.32
N LYS A 102 -19.11 -2.50 -21.34
CA LYS A 102 -19.88 -1.50 -22.08
C LYS A 102 -20.85 -0.71 -21.19
N ASN A 103 -21.48 -1.40 -20.24
CA ASN A 103 -22.40 -0.77 -19.31
C ASN A 103 -21.67 0.19 -18.37
N ILE A 104 -20.53 -0.25 -17.82
CA ILE A 104 -19.71 0.57 -16.92
C ILE A 104 -19.17 1.79 -17.67
N GLU A 105 -18.62 1.64 -18.87
CA GLU A 105 -18.13 2.75 -19.71
C GLU A 105 -19.26 3.72 -20.12
N SER A 106 -20.49 3.22 -20.26
CA SER A 106 -21.63 4.10 -20.55
C SER A 106 -22.07 4.91 -19.33
N THR A 107 -21.96 4.34 -18.14
CA THR A 107 -22.40 4.94 -16.87
C THR A 107 -21.34 5.90 -16.31
N TYR A 108 -20.08 5.50 -16.31
CA TYR A 108 -18.98 6.26 -15.71
C TYR A 108 -18.06 6.80 -16.80
N LYS A 109 -18.03 8.14 -16.95
CA LYS A 109 -17.28 8.79 -18.03
C LYS A 109 -15.86 9.19 -17.64
N SER A 110 -15.58 9.21 -16.34
CA SER A 110 -14.27 9.55 -15.81
C SER A 110 -13.86 8.63 -14.67
N PRO A 111 -12.55 8.53 -14.37
CA PRO A 111 -12.08 7.80 -13.19
C PRO A 111 -12.68 8.31 -11.87
N SER A 112 -12.94 9.62 -11.77
CA SER A 112 -13.57 10.21 -10.57
C SER A 112 -15.03 9.79 -10.43
N ASP A 113 -15.81 9.83 -11.53
CA ASP A 113 -17.21 9.38 -11.48
C ASP A 113 -17.30 7.91 -11.05
N PHE A 114 -16.39 7.07 -11.57
CA PHE A 114 -16.31 5.67 -11.19
C PHE A 114 -15.88 5.51 -9.73
N ARG A 115 -14.83 6.24 -9.31
CA ARG A 115 -14.38 6.19 -7.91
C ARG A 115 -15.53 6.49 -6.94
N ASP A 116 -16.33 7.50 -7.23
CA ASP A 116 -17.34 7.99 -6.30
C ASP A 116 -18.67 7.23 -6.45
N GLY A 117 -19.00 6.76 -7.66
CA GLY A 117 -20.31 6.16 -7.94
C GLY A 117 -20.34 4.63 -8.02
N PHE A 118 -19.23 3.95 -8.36
CA PHE A 118 -19.23 2.50 -8.48
C PHE A 118 -19.15 1.82 -7.12
N VAL A 119 -20.09 0.92 -6.87
CA VAL A 119 -20.15 0.13 -5.63
C VAL A 119 -19.94 -1.35 -5.98
N VAL A 120 -19.02 -1.99 -5.27
CA VAL A 120 -18.87 -3.44 -5.29
C VAL A 120 -19.97 -4.03 -4.43
N ASP A 121 -20.94 -4.66 -5.06
CA ASP A 121 -22.13 -5.20 -4.41
C ASP A 121 -21.95 -6.65 -3.89
N GLU A 122 -22.96 -7.15 -3.19
CA GLU A 122 -22.91 -8.50 -2.60
C GLU A 122 -22.88 -9.61 -3.66
N SER A 123 -23.41 -9.39 -4.86
CA SER A 123 -23.33 -10.37 -5.96
C SER A 123 -21.89 -10.54 -6.41
N MET A 124 -21.18 -9.44 -6.60
CA MET A 124 -19.76 -9.44 -6.98
C MET A 124 -18.89 -10.12 -5.92
N LEU A 125 -19.18 -9.86 -4.65
CA LEU A 125 -18.47 -10.48 -3.52
C LEU A 125 -18.76 -11.98 -3.42
N SER A 126 -19.99 -12.41 -3.67
CA SER A 126 -20.37 -13.82 -3.69
C SER A 126 -19.67 -14.57 -4.82
N GLU A 127 -19.66 -14.00 -6.04
CA GLU A 127 -18.97 -14.59 -7.18
C GLU A 127 -17.46 -14.74 -6.95
N LEU A 128 -16.82 -13.76 -6.29
CA LEU A 128 -15.41 -13.87 -5.91
C LEU A 128 -15.18 -14.97 -4.88
N LYS A 129 -16.08 -15.11 -3.88
CA LYS A 129 -16.01 -16.18 -2.87
C LYS A 129 -16.15 -17.56 -3.50
N ASP A 130 -17.10 -17.71 -4.42
CA ASP A 130 -17.29 -18.99 -5.15
C ASP A 130 -16.06 -19.35 -5.95
N MET A 131 -15.51 -18.40 -6.69
CA MET A 131 -14.26 -18.58 -7.43
C MET A 131 -13.08 -18.95 -6.51
N ALA A 132 -12.99 -18.32 -5.35
CA ALA A 132 -11.95 -18.61 -4.36
C ALA A 132 -12.07 -20.05 -3.83
N SER A 133 -13.29 -20.47 -3.52
CA SER A 133 -13.59 -21.85 -3.10
C SER A 133 -13.23 -22.88 -4.18
N GLU A 134 -13.56 -22.63 -5.44
CA GLU A 134 -13.17 -23.48 -6.58
C GLU A 134 -11.65 -23.61 -6.72
N LYS A 135 -10.89 -22.60 -6.30
CA LYS A 135 -9.41 -22.60 -6.29
C LYS A 135 -8.80 -23.14 -5.00
N GLY A 136 -9.63 -23.68 -4.10
CA GLY A 136 -9.17 -24.31 -2.86
C GLY A 136 -8.84 -23.32 -1.74
N VAL A 137 -9.29 -22.07 -1.82
CA VAL A 137 -9.17 -21.12 -0.74
C VAL A 137 -10.27 -21.38 0.28
N SER A 138 -9.89 -21.74 1.50
CA SER A 138 -10.85 -21.95 2.58
C SER A 138 -11.42 -20.62 3.04
N PHE A 139 -12.76 -20.50 3.05
CA PHE A 139 -13.46 -19.32 3.54
C PHE A 139 -13.42 -19.25 5.07
N ASN A 140 -13.11 -18.08 5.59
CA ASN A 140 -13.20 -17.74 7.01
C ASN A 140 -13.91 -16.39 7.14
N GLU A 141 -15.06 -16.40 7.82
CA GLU A 141 -15.93 -15.23 7.96
C GLU A 141 -15.24 -14.06 8.66
N ASP A 142 -14.54 -14.34 9.78
CA ASP A 142 -13.88 -13.28 10.56
C ASP A 142 -12.74 -12.63 9.76
N GLU A 143 -11.95 -13.42 9.06
CA GLU A 143 -10.89 -12.94 8.17
C GLU A 143 -11.47 -12.12 7.01
N TYR A 144 -12.54 -12.61 6.41
CA TYR A 144 -13.21 -11.94 5.30
C TYR A 144 -13.80 -10.59 5.74
N MET A 145 -14.49 -10.56 6.87
CA MET A 145 -15.09 -9.33 7.40
C MET A 145 -14.05 -8.30 7.81
N LYS A 146 -12.93 -8.75 8.36
CA LYS A 146 -11.80 -7.86 8.70
C LYS A 146 -11.23 -7.16 7.48
N ASP A 147 -11.10 -7.86 6.36
CA ASP A 147 -10.48 -7.34 5.14
C ASP A 147 -11.51 -6.91 4.08
N LEU A 148 -12.80 -6.79 4.42
CA LEU A 148 -13.88 -6.53 3.46
C LEU A 148 -13.63 -5.26 2.62
N ASP A 149 -13.18 -4.18 3.24
CA ASP A 149 -12.89 -2.93 2.55
C ASP A 149 -11.70 -3.07 1.60
N PHE A 150 -10.67 -3.82 2.01
CA PHE A 150 -9.54 -4.16 1.14
C PHE A 150 -10.00 -5.00 -0.07
N ILE A 151 -10.88 -5.99 0.14
CA ILE A 151 -11.41 -6.84 -0.92
C ILE A 151 -12.22 -6.01 -1.92
N LYS A 152 -13.15 -5.17 -1.43
CA LYS A 152 -13.94 -4.26 -2.27
C LYS A 152 -13.04 -3.30 -3.06
N THR A 153 -12.07 -2.70 -2.39
CA THR A 153 -11.12 -1.78 -3.03
C THR A 153 -10.28 -2.49 -4.09
N SER A 154 -9.85 -3.73 -3.84
CA SER A 154 -9.06 -4.51 -4.79
C SER A 154 -9.83 -4.84 -6.06
N ILE A 155 -11.11 -5.20 -5.97
CA ILE A 155 -11.98 -5.41 -7.14
C ILE A 155 -12.13 -4.10 -7.91
N LYS A 156 -12.52 -3.03 -7.24
CA LYS A 156 -12.71 -1.70 -7.83
C LYS A 156 -11.43 -1.17 -8.48
N PHE A 157 -10.28 -1.38 -7.84
CA PHE A 157 -8.96 -1.05 -8.37
C PHE A 157 -8.68 -1.74 -9.71
N GLN A 158 -8.96 -3.04 -9.82
CA GLN A 158 -8.72 -3.79 -11.05
C GLN A 158 -9.65 -3.34 -12.18
N ILE A 159 -10.93 -3.07 -11.90
CA ILE A 159 -11.88 -2.53 -12.87
C ILE A 159 -11.40 -1.15 -13.37
N ALA A 160 -11.03 -0.26 -12.46
CA ALA A 160 -10.53 1.06 -12.82
C ALA A 160 -9.23 0.99 -13.65
N ARG A 161 -8.38 -0.01 -13.36
CA ARG A 161 -7.15 -0.25 -14.11
C ARG A 161 -7.43 -0.71 -15.54
N ASP A 162 -8.43 -1.56 -15.76
CA ASP A 162 -8.84 -2.01 -17.11
C ASP A 162 -9.38 -0.85 -17.96
N LEU A 163 -10.13 0.07 -17.35
CA LEU A 163 -10.77 1.18 -18.03
C LEU A 163 -9.84 2.38 -18.28
N TRP A 164 -9.03 2.75 -17.29
CA TRP A 164 -8.24 4.00 -17.31
C TRP A 164 -6.76 3.80 -16.93
N GLY A 165 -6.29 2.56 -16.95
CA GLY A 165 -4.89 2.25 -16.61
C GLY A 165 -4.52 2.64 -15.18
N ASN A 166 -3.24 2.97 -14.97
CA ASN A 166 -2.71 3.27 -13.65
C ASN A 166 -3.37 4.50 -13.01
N THR A 167 -3.71 5.52 -13.80
CA THR A 167 -4.35 6.74 -13.26
C THR A 167 -5.68 6.40 -12.58
N GLY A 168 -6.52 5.59 -13.24
CA GLY A 168 -7.80 5.18 -12.66
C GLY A 168 -7.64 4.32 -11.41
N SER A 169 -6.75 3.33 -11.47
CA SER A 169 -6.52 2.43 -10.34
C SER A 169 -5.96 3.14 -9.10
N TYR A 170 -4.98 4.03 -9.27
CA TYR A 170 -4.46 4.80 -8.14
C TYR A 170 -5.48 5.79 -7.57
N MET A 171 -6.33 6.37 -8.42
CA MET A 171 -7.41 7.25 -7.94
C MET A 171 -8.42 6.53 -7.04
N VAL A 172 -8.64 5.23 -7.27
CA VAL A 172 -9.43 4.38 -6.36
C VAL A 172 -8.65 4.06 -5.09
N TRP A 173 -7.36 3.71 -5.22
CA TRP A 173 -6.55 3.23 -4.10
C TRP A 173 -6.30 4.29 -3.03
N VAL A 174 -6.00 5.54 -3.43
CA VAL A 174 -5.62 6.61 -2.49
C VAL A 174 -6.68 6.93 -1.44
N ASN A 175 -7.96 6.60 -1.70
CA ASN A 175 -9.03 6.80 -0.73
C ASN A 175 -8.94 5.85 0.49
N ASN A 176 -8.19 4.76 0.36
CA ASN A 176 -7.97 3.76 1.40
C ASN A 176 -6.50 3.66 1.83
N ASP A 177 -5.65 4.57 1.34
CA ASP A 177 -4.25 4.65 1.74
C ASP A 177 -4.11 5.57 2.96
N GLU A 178 -4.00 4.97 4.14
CA GLU A 178 -3.88 5.72 5.39
C GLU A 178 -2.65 6.63 5.43
N GLN A 179 -1.54 6.25 4.77
CA GLN A 179 -0.35 7.08 4.69
C GLN A 179 -0.62 8.32 3.84
N PHE A 180 -1.29 8.15 2.69
CA PHE A 180 -1.69 9.25 1.84
C PHE A 180 -2.71 10.16 2.54
N LEU A 181 -3.76 9.60 3.13
CA LEU A 181 -4.78 10.35 3.84
C LEU A 181 -4.18 11.14 5.01
N LYS A 182 -3.27 10.53 5.76
CA LYS A 182 -2.55 11.25 6.83
C LYS A 182 -1.68 12.37 6.26
N ALA A 183 -0.94 12.11 5.18
CA ALA A 183 -0.09 13.13 4.57
C ALA A 183 -0.89 14.37 4.14
N VAL A 184 -2.07 14.18 3.52
CA VAL A 184 -2.94 15.30 3.10
C VAL A 184 -3.39 16.17 4.28
N THR A 185 -3.53 15.62 5.49
CA THR A 185 -3.91 16.38 6.69
C THR A 185 -2.78 17.25 7.25
N LEU A 186 -1.55 17.14 6.72
CA LEU A 186 -0.38 17.87 7.23
C LEU A 186 -0.03 19.10 6.39
N PHE A 187 -0.77 19.34 5.32
CA PHE A 187 -0.65 20.51 4.41
C PHE A 187 -1.94 21.38 4.45
#